data_7bdf2b47cd927e8a02f3e77f4eeb30c4
#
_entry.id   7bdf2b47cd927e8a02f3e77f4eeb30c4
#
_cell.length_a   1.000
_cell.length_b   1.000
_cell.length_c   1.000
_cell.angle_alpha   90.00
_cell.angle_beta   90.00
_cell.angle_gamma   90.00
#
_symmetry.space_group_name_H-M   'P 1'
#
loop_
_entity.id
_entity.type
_entity.pdbx_description
1 polymer ?
#
loop_
_entity_poly.entity_id
_entity_poly.type
_entity_poly.pdbx_seq_one_letter_code
_entity_poly.pdbx_strand_id
1 'polypeptide(L)'
;MFTVDQVMICPREGLVIQRYNEIRNLQAELLDMVCYDVHVEPVLQPITGKELAKGTKQASDARLDVHCRGFWERQRAAFFDIRVCHCNADSYRDPSPKQIYRIHENVKKRKYNSRVTEIEQGTFTTLVFTTTGGTADECLRYHLR
;
A
#
# COMPACT_ATOMS: atom_id res chain seq x y z
N MET A 1 -3.90 28.66 -15.96
CA MET A 1 -2.70 27.89 -15.58
C MET A 1 -3.02 27.00 -14.40
N PHE A 2 -2.76 25.73 -14.50
CA PHE A 2 -3.00 24.80 -13.39
C PHE A 2 -1.91 24.94 -12.33
N THR A 3 -2.29 24.89 -11.06
CA THR A 3 -1.33 24.82 -9.98
C THR A 3 -0.71 23.41 -9.92
N VAL A 4 0.42 23.28 -9.25
CA VAL A 4 1.06 21.97 -9.03
C VAL A 4 0.07 21.03 -8.34
N ASP A 5 -0.67 21.51 -7.33
CA ASP A 5 -1.66 20.71 -6.62
C ASP A 5 -2.76 20.19 -7.54
N GLN A 6 -3.25 21.03 -8.45
CA GLN A 6 -4.29 20.62 -9.40
C GLN A 6 -3.80 19.52 -10.34
N VAL A 7 -2.57 19.63 -10.83
CA VAL A 7 -1.97 18.61 -11.68
C VAL A 7 -1.82 17.29 -10.91
N MET A 8 -1.41 17.37 -9.66
CA MET A 8 -1.15 16.20 -8.84
C MET A 8 -2.40 15.41 -8.44
N ILE A 9 -3.55 16.05 -8.38
CA ILE A 9 -4.80 15.38 -7.97
C ILE A 9 -5.80 15.20 -9.12
N CYS A 10 -5.46 15.66 -10.33
CA CYS A 10 -6.36 15.59 -11.48
C CYS A 10 -6.51 14.14 -11.99
N PRO A 11 -7.71 13.53 -11.95
CA PRO A 11 -7.90 12.15 -12.40
C PRO A 11 -8.02 12.01 -13.92
N ARG A 12 -8.31 13.09 -14.63
CA ARG A 12 -8.66 13.04 -16.06
C ARG A 12 -7.47 12.70 -16.97
N GLU A 13 -6.29 13.10 -16.59
CA GLU A 13 -5.10 12.93 -17.42
C GLU A 13 -4.30 11.67 -17.07
N GLY A 14 -4.80 10.82 -16.20
CA GLY A 14 -4.12 9.62 -15.78
C GLY A 14 -2.84 9.86 -14.97
N LEU A 15 -2.53 11.09 -14.61
CA LEU A 15 -1.31 11.44 -13.86
C LEU A 15 -1.28 10.80 -12.48
N VAL A 16 -2.43 10.68 -11.83
CA VAL A 16 -2.53 10.03 -10.52
C VAL A 16 -2.18 8.54 -10.64
N ILE A 17 -2.72 7.86 -11.65
CA ILE A 17 -2.46 6.44 -11.91
C ILE A 17 -1.00 6.24 -12.30
N GLN A 18 -0.46 7.08 -13.16
CA GLN A 18 0.93 7.00 -13.60
C GLN A 18 1.88 7.14 -12.42
N ARG A 19 1.66 8.14 -11.56
CA ARG A 19 2.49 8.35 -10.37
C ARG A 19 2.42 7.16 -9.43
N TYR A 20 1.23 6.63 -9.20
CA TYR A 20 1.03 5.43 -8.39
C TYR A 20 1.86 4.27 -8.93
N ASN A 21 1.77 4.01 -10.25
CA ASN A 21 2.50 2.94 -10.89
C ASN A 21 4.02 3.14 -10.80
N GLU A 22 4.50 4.36 -10.95
CA GLU A 22 5.93 4.69 -10.82
C GLU A 22 6.44 4.42 -9.41
N ILE A 23 5.68 4.84 -8.37
CA ILE A 23 6.04 4.58 -6.97
C ILE A 23 6.05 3.09 -6.70
N ARG A 24 5.02 2.36 -7.15
CA ARG A 24 4.94 0.90 -6.99
C ARG A 24 6.14 0.21 -7.63
N ASN A 25 6.45 0.56 -8.86
CA ASN A 25 7.55 -0.07 -9.60
C ASN A 25 8.90 0.27 -8.96
N LEU A 26 9.08 1.50 -8.49
CA LEU A 26 10.29 1.89 -7.78
C LEU A 26 10.47 1.06 -6.51
N GLN A 27 9.40 0.87 -5.73
CA GLN A 27 9.47 0.06 -4.52
C GLN A 27 9.82 -1.39 -4.86
N ALA A 28 9.23 -1.95 -5.92
CA ALA A 28 9.58 -3.30 -6.37
C ALA A 28 11.05 -3.43 -6.76
N GLU A 29 11.59 -2.45 -7.46
CA GLU A 29 13.02 -2.42 -7.83
C GLU A 29 13.92 -2.36 -6.60
N LEU A 30 13.58 -1.51 -5.62
CA LEU A 30 14.35 -1.42 -4.38
C LEU A 30 14.30 -2.73 -3.59
N LEU A 31 13.16 -3.36 -3.51
CA LEU A 31 13.01 -4.65 -2.84
C LEU A 31 13.80 -5.75 -3.54
N ASP A 32 13.84 -5.73 -4.87
CA ASP A 32 14.58 -6.73 -5.64
C ASP A 32 16.09 -6.67 -5.35
N MET A 33 16.59 -5.55 -4.87
CA MET A 33 18.00 -5.39 -4.49
C MET A 33 18.35 -6.02 -3.14
N VAL A 34 17.35 -6.18 -2.25
CA VAL A 34 17.60 -6.62 -0.85
C VAL A 34 16.81 -7.85 -0.44
N CYS A 35 15.82 -8.23 -1.23
CA CYS A 35 14.94 -9.37 -0.97
C CYS A 35 14.91 -10.29 -2.19
N TYR A 36 14.10 -11.33 -2.12
CA TYR A 36 13.93 -12.25 -3.22
C TYR A 36 12.45 -12.51 -3.47
N ASP A 37 12.16 -13.15 -4.61
CA ASP A 37 10.79 -13.52 -5.00
C ASP A 37 9.85 -12.29 -5.06
N VAL A 38 10.34 -11.21 -5.69
CA VAL A 38 9.59 -9.96 -5.80
C VAL A 38 8.60 -10.04 -6.96
N HIS A 39 7.34 -9.77 -6.65
CA HIS A 39 6.24 -9.76 -7.63
C HIS A 39 5.42 -8.48 -7.51
N VAL A 40 5.07 -7.89 -8.66
CA VAL A 40 4.17 -6.74 -8.75
C VAL A 40 2.76 -7.24 -9.00
N GLU A 41 1.80 -6.68 -8.27
CA GLU A 41 0.38 -7.03 -8.34
C GLU A 41 0.10 -8.52 -8.10
N PRO A 42 0.61 -9.12 -7.00
CA PRO A 42 0.32 -10.53 -6.72
C PRO A 42 -1.17 -10.76 -6.46
N VAL A 43 -1.71 -11.79 -7.09
CA VAL A 43 -3.08 -12.23 -6.80
C VAL A 43 -3.04 -13.05 -5.50
N LEU A 44 -3.95 -12.75 -4.56
CA LEU A 44 -4.01 -13.44 -3.30
C LEU A 44 -4.63 -14.84 -3.47
N GLN A 45 -4.18 -15.78 -2.64
CA GLN A 45 -4.68 -17.14 -2.66
C GLN A 45 -6.17 -17.19 -2.29
N PRO A 46 -6.93 -18.19 -2.79
CA PRO A 46 -8.32 -18.37 -2.41
C PRO A 46 -8.48 -18.56 -0.89
N ILE A 47 -9.57 -18.02 -0.36
CA ILE A 47 -9.92 -18.23 1.04
C ILE A 47 -10.55 -19.61 1.17
N THR A 48 -9.95 -20.49 1.95
CA THR A 48 -10.43 -21.85 2.15
C THR A 48 -10.50 -22.18 3.65
N GLY A 49 -11.69 -22.54 4.11
CA GLY A 49 -11.89 -23.14 5.42
C GLY A 49 -11.57 -22.29 6.64
N LYS A 50 -11.28 -21.00 6.47
CA LYS A 50 -10.97 -20.11 7.60
C LYS A 50 -11.96 -18.96 7.66
N GLU A 51 -12.31 -18.60 8.90
CA GLU A 51 -13.12 -17.44 9.17
C GLU A 51 -12.19 -16.25 9.37
N LEU A 52 -12.38 -15.19 8.57
CA LEU A 52 -11.53 -14.02 8.62
C LEU A 52 -12.20 -12.87 9.37
N ALA A 53 -11.41 -11.87 9.75
CA ALA A 53 -11.90 -10.69 10.44
C ALA A 53 -12.98 -9.98 9.62
N LYS A 54 -13.93 -9.37 10.32
CA LYS A 54 -15.01 -8.61 9.69
C LYS A 54 -14.45 -7.45 8.86
N GLY A 55 -14.97 -7.28 7.65
CA GLY A 55 -14.52 -6.24 6.73
C GLY A 55 -13.40 -6.68 5.79
N THR A 56 -12.92 -7.92 5.90
CA THR A 56 -11.89 -8.46 5.02
C THR A 56 -12.42 -8.60 3.59
N LYS A 57 -11.60 -8.18 2.62
CA LYS A 57 -11.91 -8.36 1.20
C LYS A 57 -11.81 -9.82 0.83
N GLN A 58 -12.90 -10.40 0.31
CA GLN A 58 -13.00 -11.83 0.01
C GLN A 58 -13.01 -12.13 -1.49
N ALA A 59 -12.86 -11.12 -2.34
CA ALA A 59 -12.87 -11.33 -3.79
C ALA A 59 -11.78 -12.33 -4.22
N SER A 60 -12.14 -13.21 -5.17
CA SER A 60 -11.20 -14.23 -5.68
C SER A 60 -10.05 -13.63 -6.49
N ASP A 61 -10.24 -12.44 -7.04
CA ASP A 61 -9.26 -11.70 -7.82
C ASP A 61 -8.56 -10.61 -7.01
N ALA A 62 -8.66 -10.62 -5.69
CA ALA A 62 -8.03 -9.61 -4.84
C ALA A 62 -6.52 -9.61 -5.05
N ARG A 63 -5.96 -8.41 -5.20
CA ARG A 63 -4.53 -8.19 -5.43
C ARG A 63 -4.00 -7.17 -4.46
N LEU A 64 -2.72 -7.29 -4.14
CA LEU A 64 -1.95 -6.25 -3.48
C LEU A 64 -0.93 -5.68 -4.46
N ASP A 65 -0.17 -4.69 -4.03
CA ASP A 65 0.69 -3.98 -4.98
C ASP A 65 2.03 -4.66 -5.19
N VAL A 66 2.69 -5.09 -4.13
CA VAL A 66 4.00 -5.73 -4.21
C VAL A 66 4.10 -6.87 -3.19
N HIS A 67 4.78 -7.94 -3.57
CA HIS A 67 5.13 -9.06 -2.71
C HIS A 67 6.64 -9.30 -2.78
N CYS A 68 7.23 -9.68 -1.65
CA CYS A 68 8.58 -10.20 -1.62
C CYS A 68 8.74 -11.17 -0.45
N ARG A 69 9.92 -11.81 -0.36
CA ARG A 69 10.28 -12.66 0.79
C ARG A 69 11.57 -12.14 1.41
N GLY A 70 11.63 -12.24 2.73
CA GLY A 70 12.84 -11.92 3.47
C GLY A 70 13.00 -10.47 3.89
N PHE A 71 11.95 -9.63 3.79
CA PHE A 71 12.05 -8.22 4.17
C PHE A 71 12.02 -8.01 5.69
N TRP A 72 10.90 -8.35 6.34
CA TRP A 72 10.79 -8.20 7.80
C TRP A 72 11.37 -9.39 8.54
N GLU A 73 11.04 -10.58 8.07
CA GLU A 73 11.51 -11.84 8.66
C GLU A 73 12.10 -12.71 7.56
N ARG A 74 13.12 -13.49 7.91
CA ARG A 74 13.80 -14.37 6.97
C ARG A 74 12.81 -15.39 6.38
N GLN A 75 12.78 -15.50 5.07
CA GLN A 75 11.95 -16.43 4.30
C GLN A 75 10.45 -16.23 4.41
N ARG A 76 10.00 -15.25 5.19
CA ARG A 76 8.58 -14.97 5.32
C ARG A 76 8.11 -14.04 4.21
N ALA A 77 6.92 -14.33 3.65
CA ALA A 77 6.29 -13.47 2.65
C ALA A 77 5.90 -12.13 3.25
N ALA A 78 6.17 -11.06 2.53
CA ALA A 78 5.77 -9.71 2.91
C ALA A 78 4.96 -9.11 1.76
N PHE A 79 3.79 -8.58 2.09
CA PHE A 79 2.90 -7.95 1.14
C PHE A 79 2.79 -6.47 1.46
N PHE A 80 2.85 -5.66 0.43
CA PHE A 80 2.80 -4.20 0.55
C PHE A 80 1.66 -3.65 -0.29
N ASP A 81 0.91 -2.73 0.28
CA ASP A 81 -0.13 -2.00 -0.42
C ASP A 81 0.21 -0.51 -0.39
N ILE A 82 0.24 0.11 -1.55
CA ILE A 82 0.70 1.48 -1.71
C ILE A 82 -0.52 2.40 -1.81
N ARG A 83 -0.47 3.48 -1.06
CA ARG A 83 -1.48 4.55 -1.11
C ARG A 83 -0.79 5.89 -1.26
N VAL A 84 -1.18 6.64 -2.28
CA VAL A 84 -0.72 8.01 -2.47
C VAL A 84 -1.88 8.93 -2.17
N CYS A 85 -1.68 9.89 -1.25
CA CYS A 85 -2.71 10.88 -0.91
C CYS A 85 -2.15 12.29 -1.02
N HIS A 86 -3.06 13.22 -1.20
CA HIS A 86 -2.73 14.65 -1.25
C HIS A 86 -3.39 15.33 -0.04
N CYS A 87 -2.58 15.75 0.93
CA CYS A 87 -3.07 16.29 2.20
C CYS A 87 -3.82 17.60 2.05
N ASN A 88 -3.59 18.34 0.96
CA ASN A 88 -4.26 19.61 0.69
C ASN A 88 -5.54 19.46 -0.14
N ALA A 89 -5.95 18.21 -0.46
CA ALA A 89 -7.23 17.99 -1.13
C ALA A 89 -8.39 18.42 -0.24
N ASP A 90 -9.47 18.90 -0.87
CA ASP A 90 -10.63 19.42 -0.14
C ASP A 90 -11.23 18.42 0.85
N SER A 91 -11.14 17.14 0.55
CA SER A 91 -11.63 16.07 1.43
C SER A 91 -10.85 15.93 2.74
N TYR A 92 -9.70 16.61 2.86
CA TYR A 92 -8.81 16.50 4.04
C TYR A 92 -8.62 17.85 4.75
N ARG A 93 -9.63 18.72 4.75
CA ARG A 93 -9.51 20.07 5.36
C ARG A 93 -9.29 20.03 6.86
N ASP A 94 -10.03 19.16 7.57
CA ASP A 94 -10.03 19.16 9.03
C ASP A 94 -8.99 18.20 9.65
N PRO A 95 -8.75 16.97 9.13
CA PRO A 95 -7.79 16.08 9.75
C PRO A 95 -6.35 16.56 9.58
N SER A 96 -5.53 16.35 10.61
CA SER A 96 -4.08 16.57 10.49
C SER A 96 -3.46 15.53 9.55
N PRO A 97 -2.24 15.77 9.00
CA PRO A 97 -1.56 14.78 8.16
C PRO A 97 -1.42 13.41 8.83
N LYS A 98 -1.09 13.37 10.12
CA LYS A 98 -0.99 12.10 10.87
C LYS A 98 -2.32 11.35 10.93
N GLN A 99 -3.44 12.07 11.09
CA GLN A 99 -4.75 11.46 11.09
C GLN A 99 -5.11 10.90 9.71
N ILE A 100 -4.76 11.61 8.64
CA ILE A 100 -4.97 11.16 7.26
C ILE A 100 -4.20 9.86 7.02
N TYR A 101 -2.93 9.80 7.41
CA TYR A 101 -2.10 8.61 7.27
C TYR A 101 -2.70 7.42 8.01
N ARG A 102 -3.15 7.64 9.25
CA ARG A 102 -3.75 6.59 10.07
C ARG A 102 -5.06 6.08 9.47
N ILE A 103 -5.88 6.97 8.92
CA ILE A 103 -7.13 6.59 8.23
C ILE A 103 -6.81 5.65 7.06
N HIS A 104 -5.87 6.01 6.20
CA HIS A 104 -5.49 5.18 5.05
C HIS A 104 -4.90 3.84 5.47
N GLU A 105 -4.01 3.83 6.46
CA GLU A 105 -3.44 2.59 6.98
C GLU A 105 -4.52 1.67 7.54
N ASN A 106 -5.46 2.21 8.33
CA ASN A 106 -6.52 1.41 8.96
C ASN A 106 -7.51 0.85 7.94
N VAL A 107 -7.85 1.62 6.91
CA VAL A 107 -8.73 1.14 5.83
C VAL A 107 -8.13 -0.07 5.15
N LYS A 108 -6.85 0.00 4.81
CA LYS A 108 -6.15 -1.09 4.12
C LYS A 108 -5.97 -2.30 5.04
N LYS A 109 -5.60 -2.08 6.28
CA LYS A 109 -5.45 -3.17 7.26
C LYS A 109 -6.77 -3.92 7.47
N ARG A 110 -7.89 -3.20 7.55
CA ARG A 110 -9.20 -3.83 7.69
C ARG A 110 -9.51 -4.76 6.52
N LYS A 111 -9.14 -4.36 5.30
CA LYS A 111 -9.41 -5.12 4.09
C LYS A 111 -8.51 -6.35 3.93
N TYR A 112 -7.26 -6.26 4.29
CA TYR A 112 -6.25 -7.23 3.84
C TYR A 112 -5.48 -7.93 4.94
N ASN A 113 -5.32 -7.33 6.12
CA ASN A 113 -4.41 -7.87 7.13
C ASN A 113 -4.77 -9.31 7.55
N SER A 114 -6.05 -9.57 7.82
CA SER A 114 -6.49 -10.91 8.22
C SER A 114 -6.25 -11.93 7.10
N ARG A 115 -6.57 -11.57 5.86
CA ARG A 115 -6.37 -12.47 4.71
C ARG A 115 -4.89 -12.78 4.49
N VAL A 116 -4.02 -11.79 4.56
CA VAL A 116 -2.58 -12.00 4.40
C VAL A 116 -2.03 -12.85 5.54
N THR A 117 -2.39 -12.54 6.78
CA THR A 117 -1.89 -13.27 7.94
C THR A 117 -2.37 -14.72 7.97
N GLU A 118 -3.66 -14.95 7.70
CA GLU A 118 -4.27 -16.27 7.87
C GLU A 118 -4.14 -17.17 6.63
N ILE A 119 -4.26 -16.62 5.44
CA ILE A 119 -4.26 -17.40 4.19
C ILE A 119 -2.86 -17.44 3.57
N GLU A 120 -2.21 -16.27 3.44
CA GLU A 120 -0.87 -16.18 2.84
C GLU A 120 0.23 -16.52 3.84
N GLN A 121 -0.06 -16.48 5.14
CA GLN A 121 0.90 -16.67 6.23
C GLN A 121 2.07 -15.71 6.15
N GLY A 122 1.79 -14.49 5.72
CA GLY A 122 2.78 -13.42 5.54
C GLY A 122 2.51 -12.22 6.43
N THR A 123 3.24 -11.16 6.17
CA THR A 123 3.04 -9.85 6.80
C THR A 123 2.40 -8.89 5.82
N PHE A 124 1.59 -7.99 6.33
CA PHE A 124 0.95 -6.93 5.53
C PHE A 124 1.40 -5.57 6.04
N THR A 125 1.86 -4.73 5.14
CA THR A 125 2.31 -3.36 5.45
C THR A 125 1.69 -2.40 4.45
N THR A 126 1.13 -1.30 4.95
CA THR A 126 0.62 -0.23 4.10
C THR A 126 1.68 0.83 3.94
N LEU A 127 1.99 1.18 2.70
CA LEU A 127 2.95 2.25 2.39
C LEU A 127 2.16 3.48 1.95
N VAL A 128 1.98 4.43 2.86
CA VAL A 128 1.24 5.67 2.59
C VAL A 128 2.22 6.79 2.30
N PHE A 129 2.11 7.34 1.10
CA PHE A 129 2.90 8.48 0.65
C PHE A 129 1.99 9.68 0.43
N THR A 130 2.55 10.88 0.56
CA THR A 130 1.87 12.10 0.15
C THR A 130 2.53 12.69 -1.09
N THR A 131 1.77 13.49 -1.84
CA THR A 131 2.29 14.19 -3.01
C THR A 131 3.33 15.24 -2.65
N THR A 132 3.41 15.63 -1.38
CA THR A 132 4.38 16.60 -0.86
C THR A 132 5.63 15.95 -0.27
N GLY A 133 5.77 14.63 -0.38
CA GLY A 133 6.94 13.89 0.07
C GLY A 133 6.86 13.32 1.49
N GLY A 134 5.73 13.52 2.20
CA GLY A 134 5.52 12.93 3.52
C GLY A 134 5.19 11.44 3.44
N THR A 135 5.45 10.72 4.52
CA THR A 135 5.15 9.30 4.64
C THR A 135 4.53 8.98 6.00
N ALA A 136 3.69 7.95 6.04
CA ALA A 136 3.15 7.44 7.29
C ALA A 136 4.20 6.64 8.07
N ASP A 137 3.91 6.35 9.35
CA ASP A 137 4.87 5.68 10.23
C ASP A 137 5.32 4.30 9.72
N GLU A 138 4.40 3.50 9.20
CA GLU A 138 4.75 2.19 8.64
C GLU A 138 5.65 2.32 7.42
N CYS A 139 5.38 3.30 6.56
CA CYS A 139 6.19 3.59 5.39
C CYS A 139 7.59 4.07 5.79
N LEU A 140 7.68 4.90 6.82
CA LEU A 140 8.97 5.34 7.35
C LEU A 140 9.79 4.15 7.89
N ARG A 141 9.17 3.28 8.67
CA ARG A 141 9.85 2.08 9.19
C ARG A 141 10.33 1.17 8.06
N TYR A 142 9.54 1.02 7.01
CA TYR A 142 9.92 0.29 5.80
C TYR A 142 11.21 0.85 5.19
N HIS A 143 11.28 2.18 4.99
CA HIS A 143 12.44 2.79 4.35
C HIS A 143 13.69 2.81 5.24
N LEU A 144 13.54 2.74 6.56
CA LEU A 144 14.67 2.70 7.49
C LEU A 144 15.27 1.30 7.66
N ARG A 145 14.62 0.29 7.12
CA ARG A 145 15.16 -1.05 7.15
C ARG A 145 16.11 -1.26 5.98
#